data_d52f2f7fefd01effcefd239d1490649f
#
_entry.id   d52f2f7fefd01effcefd239d1490649f
#
_cell.length_a   1.000
_cell.length_b   1.000
_cell.length_c   1.000
_cell.angle_alpha   90.00
_cell.angle_beta   90.00
_cell.angle_gamma   90.00
#
_symmetry.space_group_name_H-M   'P 1'
#
loop_
_entity.id
_entity.type
_entity.pdbx_description
1 polymer ?
#
loop_
_entity_poly.entity_id
_entity_poly.type
_entity_poly.pdbx_seq_one_letter_code
_entity_poly.pdbx_strand_id
1 'polypeptide(L)'
;MQKTMLILALAVAFGGLSAGTMAQDVTINGKGVSLDANKTPVNTAKNAEAAAQIPQGYRFAQPGKLTVAVAALNSPPLTVFADDNKTLLGSEVDIARLVADSLGLELNVVPTSWEDWPLGVASGKYDAAISNITVTKARKEKFDFATYRKDSLGFYVKDTSAIKSLEKAEDIAGLRIIVGSGTNQEAILLAWDKANQAKGLKPFTPVYAKDDAAQTLALQSGRADAYFGPNVIGAWKAALTGKTRLVGSVDGGWPKAAHIAVTLKKGSGLAQPVQTALNGVIKNGDYDKVLNRWGEGVERIPSSEINPPGLGD
;
A
#
# COMPACT_ATOMS: atom_id res chain seq x y z
N MET A 1 16.93 -77.90 13.17
CA MET A 1 16.73 -77.03 11.99
C MET A 1 16.23 -75.70 12.49
N GLN A 2 17.12 -74.74 12.81
CA GLN A 2 16.81 -73.39 13.25
C GLN A 2 16.87 -72.46 12.03
N LYS A 3 15.74 -71.78 11.70
CA LYS A 3 15.69 -70.79 10.66
C LYS A 3 15.94 -69.42 11.33
N THR A 4 17.09 -68.84 11.06
CA THR A 4 17.45 -67.50 11.47
C THR A 4 16.76 -66.49 10.52
N MET A 5 15.90 -65.63 11.07
CA MET A 5 15.23 -64.57 10.36
C MET A 5 16.09 -63.28 10.49
N LEU A 6 16.62 -62.85 9.36
CA LEU A 6 17.38 -61.59 9.26
C LEU A 6 16.39 -60.43 9.12
N ILE A 7 16.30 -59.58 10.14
CA ILE A 7 15.50 -58.33 10.08
C ILE A 7 16.40 -57.23 9.55
N LEU A 8 16.14 -56.80 8.33
CA LEU A 8 16.81 -55.62 7.71
C LEU A 8 16.10 -54.37 8.19
N ALA A 9 16.73 -53.62 9.11
CA ALA A 9 16.26 -52.34 9.56
C ALA A 9 16.58 -51.28 8.50
N LEU A 10 15.58 -50.80 7.79
CA LEU A 10 15.70 -49.66 6.87
C LEU A 10 15.64 -48.35 7.70
N ALA A 11 16.77 -47.72 7.96
CA ALA A 11 16.84 -46.41 8.56
C ALA A 11 16.44 -45.36 7.47
N VAL A 12 15.21 -44.90 7.52
CA VAL A 12 14.77 -43.72 6.74
C VAL A 12 15.29 -42.48 7.47
N ALA A 13 16.39 -41.92 6.97
CA ALA A 13 16.85 -40.61 7.39
C ALA A 13 15.85 -39.56 6.89
N PHE A 14 14.94 -39.11 7.76
CA PHE A 14 14.19 -37.85 7.55
C PHE A 14 15.18 -36.68 7.64
N GLY A 15 15.78 -36.32 6.51
CA GLY A 15 16.41 -35.05 6.33
C GLY A 15 15.34 -33.98 6.40
N GLY A 16 15.17 -33.34 7.56
CA GLY A 16 14.36 -32.15 7.71
C GLY A 16 14.95 -31.03 6.86
N LEU A 17 14.43 -30.87 5.63
CA LEU A 17 14.55 -29.61 4.91
C LEU A 17 13.70 -28.60 5.69
N SER A 18 14.35 -27.84 6.57
CA SER A 18 13.85 -26.55 7.01
C SER A 18 13.77 -25.69 5.74
N ALA A 19 12.61 -25.68 5.09
CA ALA A 19 12.28 -24.66 4.13
C ALA A 19 12.15 -23.34 4.91
N GLY A 20 13.29 -22.69 5.19
CA GLY A 20 13.30 -21.27 5.45
C GLY A 20 12.61 -20.65 4.24
N THR A 21 11.46 -20.05 4.45
CA THR A 21 10.84 -19.16 3.47
C THR A 21 11.80 -18.00 3.27
N MET A 22 12.74 -18.17 2.34
CA MET A 22 13.57 -17.08 1.85
C MET A 22 12.60 -15.99 1.38
N ALA A 23 12.75 -14.79 1.90
CA ALA A 23 12.04 -13.63 1.40
C ALA A 23 12.34 -13.54 -0.10
N GLN A 24 11.34 -13.83 -0.92
CA GLN A 24 11.55 -14.06 -2.34
C GLN A 24 11.73 -12.71 -3.03
N ASP A 25 12.89 -12.51 -3.65
CA ASP A 25 13.13 -11.34 -4.49
C ASP A 25 12.15 -11.34 -5.67
N VAL A 26 11.57 -10.19 -5.97
CA VAL A 26 10.64 -10.02 -7.08
C VAL A 26 11.12 -8.92 -8.02
N THR A 27 10.75 -9.00 -9.29
CA THR A 27 11.02 -7.93 -10.27
C THR A 27 9.73 -7.18 -10.56
N ILE A 28 9.68 -5.90 -10.20
CA ILE A 28 8.54 -5.02 -10.43
C ILE A 28 8.97 -3.86 -11.31
N ASN A 29 8.25 -3.60 -12.39
CA ASN A 29 8.59 -2.53 -13.34
C ASN A 29 10.06 -2.55 -13.79
N GLY A 30 10.63 -3.75 -13.98
CA GLY A 30 12.03 -3.95 -14.38
C GLY A 30 13.05 -3.71 -13.26
N LYS A 31 12.64 -3.54 -12.02
CA LYS A 31 13.49 -3.38 -10.84
C LYS A 31 13.42 -4.61 -9.94
N GLY A 32 14.55 -5.16 -9.57
CA GLY A 32 14.64 -6.19 -8.53
C GLY A 32 14.34 -5.57 -7.16
N VAL A 33 13.43 -6.18 -6.41
CA VAL A 33 13.10 -5.82 -5.03
C VAL A 33 13.45 -6.97 -4.12
N SER A 34 14.35 -6.73 -3.16
CA SER A 34 14.79 -7.72 -2.18
C SER A 34 14.32 -7.31 -0.80
N LEU A 35 13.49 -8.14 -0.17
CA LEU A 35 13.04 -7.89 1.21
C LEU A 35 14.22 -7.92 2.18
N ASP A 36 15.20 -8.80 1.96
CA ASP A 36 16.36 -8.91 2.84
C ASP A 36 17.27 -7.68 2.76
N ALA A 37 17.57 -7.21 1.55
CA ALA A 37 18.34 -5.98 1.36
C ALA A 37 17.60 -4.75 1.94
N ASN A 38 16.28 -4.76 1.90
CA ASN A 38 15.43 -3.66 2.36
C ASN A 38 15.25 -3.62 3.90
N LYS A 39 15.80 -4.59 4.65
CA LYS A 39 15.88 -4.51 6.12
C LYS A 39 16.77 -3.35 6.60
N THR A 40 17.75 -2.93 5.80
CA THR A 40 18.55 -1.75 6.11
C THR A 40 17.74 -0.48 5.82
N PRO A 41 17.49 0.38 6.84
CA PRO A 41 16.70 1.58 6.66
C PRO A 41 17.36 2.58 5.69
N VAL A 42 16.55 3.33 4.95
CA VAL A 42 16.98 4.58 4.31
C VAL A 42 16.74 5.71 5.31
N ASN A 43 17.82 6.30 5.82
CA ASN A 43 17.75 7.43 6.73
C ASN A 43 18.06 8.73 5.98
N THR A 44 17.65 9.86 6.53
CA THR A 44 17.99 11.18 6.02
C THR A 44 18.43 12.12 7.15
N ALA A 45 19.13 13.19 6.81
CA ALA A 45 19.51 14.20 7.79
C ALA A 45 18.30 15.04 8.22
N LYS A 46 18.34 15.54 9.46
CA LYS A 46 17.35 16.49 9.96
C LYS A 46 17.29 17.73 9.06
N ASN A 47 16.10 18.09 8.65
CA ASN A 47 15.80 19.32 7.93
C ASN A 47 15.44 20.42 8.96
N ALA A 48 16.35 21.35 9.20
CA ALA A 48 16.17 22.39 10.21
C ALA A 48 14.94 23.28 9.93
N GLU A 49 14.66 23.56 8.65
CA GLU A 49 13.49 24.34 8.25
C GLU A 49 12.19 23.60 8.58
N ALA A 50 12.08 22.31 8.19
CA ALA A 50 10.91 21.48 8.48
C ALA A 50 10.69 21.37 10.01
N ALA A 51 11.74 21.11 10.77
CA ALA A 51 11.65 21.00 12.22
C ALA A 51 11.22 22.32 12.90
N ALA A 52 11.67 23.46 12.40
CA ALA A 52 11.29 24.77 12.92
C ALA A 52 9.83 25.15 12.63
N GLN A 53 9.19 24.52 11.65
CA GLN A 53 7.79 24.74 11.29
C GLN A 53 6.80 23.94 12.16
N ILE A 54 7.28 23.02 12.99
CA ILE A 54 6.40 22.31 13.93
C ILE A 54 5.76 23.34 14.85
N PRO A 55 4.41 23.38 14.98
CA PRO A 55 3.75 24.39 15.79
C PRO A 55 4.25 24.38 17.24
N GLN A 56 4.52 25.55 17.78
CA GLN A 56 4.89 25.67 19.20
C GLN A 56 3.77 25.10 20.06
N GLY A 57 4.12 24.17 20.96
CA GLY A 57 3.15 23.49 21.83
C GLY A 57 2.40 22.33 21.18
N TYR A 58 2.74 21.93 19.94
CA TYR A 58 2.20 20.69 19.38
C TYR A 58 2.57 19.50 20.30
N ARG A 59 1.57 18.70 20.63
CA ARG A 59 1.76 17.52 21.49
C ARG A 59 1.70 16.28 20.62
N PHE A 60 2.87 15.70 20.39
CA PHE A 60 2.95 14.39 19.74
C PHE A 60 2.28 13.31 20.57
N ALA A 61 1.71 12.31 19.92
CA ALA A 61 1.07 11.15 20.57
C ALA A 61 2.04 10.47 21.56
N GLN A 62 3.32 10.48 21.25
CA GLN A 62 4.40 10.13 22.15
C GLN A 62 5.48 11.21 22.14
N PRO A 63 5.91 11.73 23.31
CA PRO A 63 6.93 12.78 23.36
C PRO A 63 8.23 12.38 22.62
N GLY A 64 8.70 13.26 21.74
CA GLY A 64 9.93 13.05 20.96
C GLY A 64 9.81 12.10 19.79
N LYS A 65 8.62 11.54 19.52
CA LYS A 65 8.38 10.58 18.43
C LYS A 65 7.31 11.08 17.49
N LEU A 66 7.45 10.71 16.20
CA LEU A 66 6.37 10.77 15.23
C LEU A 66 5.68 9.42 15.22
N THR A 67 4.45 9.36 15.72
CA THR A 67 3.64 8.14 15.77
C THR A 67 2.81 8.03 14.49
N VAL A 68 3.13 7.03 13.67
CA VAL A 68 2.56 6.85 12.33
C VAL A 68 1.77 5.55 12.27
N ALA A 69 0.49 5.65 11.94
CA ALA A 69 -0.33 4.50 11.60
C ALA A 69 0.01 4.02 10.19
N VAL A 70 0.28 2.72 10.04
CA VAL A 70 0.48 2.06 8.74
C VAL A 70 -0.47 0.87 8.62
N ALA A 71 -0.69 0.37 7.40
CA ALA A 71 -1.56 -0.78 7.20
C ALA A 71 -1.05 -2.00 7.99
N ALA A 72 -1.93 -2.60 8.79
CA ALA A 72 -1.65 -3.85 9.53
C ALA A 72 -1.59 -5.08 8.62
N LEU A 73 -2.14 -4.99 7.42
CA LEU A 73 -2.16 -6.06 6.45
C LEU A 73 -0.77 -6.24 5.83
N ASN A 74 -0.38 -7.49 5.62
CA ASN A 74 0.82 -7.83 4.86
C ASN A 74 0.56 -7.52 3.38
N SER A 75 0.84 -6.29 2.97
CA SER A 75 0.53 -5.74 1.63
C SER A 75 1.79 -5.19 0.96
N PRO A 76 2.77 -6.06 0.63
CA PRO A 76 3.98 -5.61 -0.06
C PRO A 76 3.63 -5.00 -1.43
N PRO A 77 4.40 -4.01 -1.88
CA PRO A 77 5.61 -3.44 -1.29
C PRO A 77 5.37 -2.37 -0.21
N LEU A 78 4.10 -2.04 0.09
CA LEU A 78 3.74 -0.94 0.99
C LEU A 78 4.10 -1.23 2.44
N THR A 79 3.62 -2.37 2.96
CA THR A 79 3.94 -2.87 4.30
C THR A 79 4.08 -4.38 4.28
N VAL A 80 5.10 -4.88 4.96
CA VAL A 80 5.39 -6.31 5.10
C VAL A 80 6.12 -6.56 6.41
N PHE A 81 5.80 -7.66 7.09
CA PHE A 81 6.61 -8.10 8.23
C PHE A 81 7.87 -8.79 7.74
N ALA A 82 9.00 -8.47 8.36
CA ALA A 82 10.24 -9.21 8.18
C ALA A 82 10.10 -10.65 8.75
N ASP A 83 11.12 -11.46 8.55
CA ASP A 83 11.11 -12.87 8.97
C ASP A 83 10.96 -13.06 10.50
N ASP A 84 11.26 -12.01 11.28
CA ASP A 84 11.05 -12.00 12.73
C ASP A 84 9.58 -11.82 13.14
N ASN A 85 8.67 -11.60 12.19
CA ASN A 85 7.25 -11.30 12.40
C ASN A 85 6.96 -10.11 13.34
N LYS A 86 7.93 -9.21 13.50
CA LYS A 86 7.85 -8.02 14.37
C LYS A 86 8.26 -6.76 13.64
N THR A 87 9.35 -6.80 12.90
CA THR A 87 9.88 -5.65 12.16
C THR A 87 9.03 -5.38 10.93
N LEU A 88 8.43 -4.20 10.87
CA LEU A 88 7.72 -3.75 9.69
C LEU A 88 8.69 -3.12 8.70
N LEU A 89 8.58 -3.55 7.45
CA LEU A 89 9.27 -3.03 6.28
C LEU A 89 8.24 -2.53 5.28
N GLY A 90 8.69 -1.81 4.27
CA GLY A 90 7.84 -1.36 3.17
C GLY A 90 8.07 0.10 2.82
N SER A 91 7.59 0.50 1.65
CA SER A 91 7.72 1.89 1.18
C SER A 91 7.03 2.89 2.12
N GLU A 92 5.90 2.52 2.70
CA GLU A 92 5.16 3.36 3.66
C GLU A 92 5.95 3.58 4.95
N VAL A 93 6.64 2.53 5.44
CA VAL A 93 7.50 2.61 6.62
C VAL A 93 8.73 3.47 6.34
N ASP A 94 9.31 3.34 5.14
CA ASP A 94 10.46 4.14 4.75
C ASP A 94 10.11 5.62 4.56
N ILE A 95 8.98 5.93 3.94
CA ILE A 95 8.50 7.33 3.85
C ILE A 95 8.25 7.89 5.25
N ALA A 96 7.62 7.12 6.15
CA ALA A 96 7.43 7.54 7.53
C ALA A 96 8.77 7.85 8.23
N ARG A 97 9.80 7.05 7.98
CA ARG A 97 11.16 7.26 8.52
C ARG A 97 11.79 8.53 7.97
N LEU A 98 11.73 8.75 6.66
CA LEU A 98 12.26 9.98 6.05
C LEU A 98 11.60 11.23 6.61
N VAL A 99 10.29 11.20 6.86
CA VAL A 99 9.57 12.32 7.49
C VAL A 99 10.00 12.49 8.94
N ALA A 100 10.07 11.42 9.74
CA ALA A 100 10.48 11.51 11.15
C ALA A 100 11.92 12.03 11.28
N ASP A 101 12.86 11.45 10.53
CA ASP A 101 14.28 11.88 10.52
C ASP A 101 14.39 13.36 10.14
N SER A 102 13.69 13.80 9.08
CA SER A 102 13.68 15.19 8.64
C SER A 102 13.17 16.13 9.72
N LEU A 103 12.16 15.72 10.49
CA LEU A 103 11.62 16.51 11.61
C LEU A 103 12.49 16.42 12.87
N GLY A 104 13.50 15.55 12.90
CA GLY A 104 14.35 15.31 14.06
C GLY A 104 13.64 14.54 15.18
N LEU A 105 12.70 13.67 14.81
CA LEU A 105 11.89 12.84 15.71
C LEU A 105 12.26 11.36 15.55
N GLU A 106 12.10 10.59 16.62
CA GLU A 106 12.14 9.12 16.52
C GLU A 106 10.85 8.62 15.87
N LEU A 107 10.96 7.65 14.95
CA LEU A 107 9.80 7.04 14.32
C LEU A 107 9.17 5.98 15.26
N ASN A 108 7.86 6.09 15.50
CA ASN A 108 7.04 5.06 16.13
C ASN A 108 5.97 4.57 15.15
N VAL A 109 6.14 3.36 14.60
CA VAL A 109 5.20 2.77 13.64
C VAL A 109 4.15 1.94 14.37
N VAL A 110 2.87 2.17 14.07
CA VAL A 110 1.74 1.44 14.68
C VAL A 110 0.91 0.77 13.58
N PRO A 111 0.93 -0.58 13.50
CA PRO A 111 0.05 -1.31 12.60
C PRO A 111 -1.43 -1.04 12.94
N THR A 112 -2.22 -0.71 11.92
CA THR A 112 -3.60 -0.26 12.11
C THR A 112 -4.48 -0.80 10.97
N SER A 113 -5.73 -1.14 11.28
CA SER A 113 -6.70 -1.52 10.24
C SER A 113 -7.09 -0.32 9.37
N TRP A 114 -7.61 -0.60 8.17
CA TRP A 114 -8.12 0.44 7.28
C TRP A 114 -9.28 1.22 7.91
N GLU A 115 -10.11 0.56 8.69
CA GLU A 115 -11.30 1.14 9.33
C GLU A 115 -10.93 2.04 10.51
N ASP A 116 -9.79 1.79 11.19
CA ASP A 116 -9.43 2.46 12.44
C ASP A 116 -8.54 3.71 12.26
N TRP A 117 -7.80 3.82 11.14
CA TRP A 117 -6.89 4.95 10.95
C TRP A 117 -7.60 6.32 11.01
N PRO A 118 -8.83 6.48 10.47
CA PRO A 118 -9.47 7.81 10.46
C PRO A 118 -9.75 8.33 11.88
N LEU A 119 -10.29 7.46 12.74
CA LEU A 119 -10.54 7.83 14.13
C LEU A 119 -9.25 8.04 14.91
N GLY A 120 -8.23 7.20 14.65
CA GLY A 120 -6.94 7.32 15.33
C GLY A 120 -6.22 8.62 15.04
N VAL A 121 -6.22 9.09 13.79
CA VAL A 121 -5.67 10.40 13.40
C VAL A 121 -6.52 11.55 13.96
N ALA A 122 -7.85 11.48 13.82
CA ALA A 122 -8.75 12.54 14.29
C ALA A 122 -8.66 12.74 15.81
N SER A 123 -8.53 11.65 16.59
CA SER A 123 -8.40 11.71 18.06
C SER A 123 -7.01 12.12 18.53
N GLY A 124 -5.98 12.06 17.68
CA GLY A 124 -4.58 12.29 18.06
C GLY A 124 -3.90 11.07 18.69
N LYS A 125 -4.50 9.87 18.56
CA LYS A 125 -3.84 8.59 18.89
C LYS A 125 -2.61 8.36 18.03
N TYR A 126 -2.66 8.83 16.79
CA TYR A 126 -1.55 8.87 15.84
C TYR A 126 -1.33 10.31 15.39
N ASP A 127 -0.07 10.71 15.20
CA ASP A 127 0.28 12.00 14.64
C ASP A 127 0.01 12.06 13.14
N ALA A 128 0.18 10.92 12.48
CA ALA A 128 -0.06 10.75 11.04
C ALA A 128 -0.55 9.33 10.72
N ALA A 129 -1.16 9.17 9.54
CA ALA A 129 -1.32 7.88 8.89
C ALA A 129 -0.64 7.89 7.51
N ILE A 130 0.10 6.84 7.22
CA ILE A 130 0.74 6.56 5.92
C ILE A 130 0.34 5.14 5.54
N SER A 131 -0.71 5.01 4.73
CA SER A 131 -1.37 3.73 4.43
C SER A 131 -2.07 3.76 3.09
N ASN A 132 -1.33 4.15 2.05
CA ASN A 132 -1.86 4.31 0.69
C ASN A 132 -3.15 5.15 0.63
N ILE A 133 -3.19 6.22 1.42
CA ILE A 133 -4.39 7.05 1.56
C ILE A 133 -4.42 8.09 0.45
N THR A 134 -5.37 7.93 -0.46
CA THR A 134 -5.61 8.86 -1.56
C THR A 134 -6.25 10.14 -1.07
N VAL A 135 -5.81 11.28 -1.59
CA VAL A 135 -6.47 12.57 -1.40
C VAL A 135 -7.84 12.55 -2.08
N THR A 136 -8.90 12.82 -1.32
CA THR A 136 -10.26 12.97 -1.85
C THR A 136 -10.93 14.19 -1.24
N LYS A 137 -11.91 14.78 -1.94
CA LYS A 137 -12.70 15.90 -1.43
C LYS A 137 -13.29 15.59 -0.06
N ALA A 138 -13.96 14.46 0.08
CA ALA A 138 -14.59 14.04 1.34
C ALA A 138 -13.59 13.88 2.49
N ARG A 139 -12.38 13.36 2.21
CA ARG A 139 -11.34 13.19 3.24
C ARG A 139 -10.74 14.54 3.64
N LYS A 140 -10.61 15.51 2.71
CA LYS A 140 -10.10 16.86 3.00
C LYS A 140 -11.00 17.65 3.97
N GLU A 141 -12.26 17.26 4.13
CA GLU A 141 -13.13 17.85 5.16
C GLU A 141 -12.67 17.54 6.58
N LYS A 142 -12.02 16.38 6.79
CA LYS A 142 -11.64 15.81 8.09
C LYS A 142 -10.15 15.78 8.37
N PHE A 143 -9.33 15.82 7.32
CA PHE A 143 -7.88 15.65 7.41
C PHE A 143 -7.14 16.66 6.56
N ASP A 144 -5.87 16.90 6.89
CA ASP A 144 -4.91 17.56 6.03
C ASP A 144 -3.94 16.54 5.45
N PHE A 145 -3.41 16.85 4.26
CA PHE A 145 -2.62 15.92 3.46
C PHE A 145 -1.32 16.58 3.00
N ALA A 146 -0.22 15.82 3.04
CA ALA A 146 1.02 16.15 2.33
C ALA A 146 1.37 15.00 1.41
N THR A 147 1.39 15.24 0.09
CA THR A 147 1.50 14.17 -0.92
C THR A 147 2.90 13.60 -1.00
N TYR A 148 3.02 12.30 -1.30
CA TYR A 148 4.33 11.66 -1.50
C TYR A 148 4.38 10.70 -2.70
N ARG A 149 3.25 10.36 -3.34
CA ARG A 149 3.22 9.43 -4.48
C ARG A 149 1.97 9.65 -5.35
N LYS A 150 2.04 9.33 -6.65
CA LYS A 150 0.85 9.24 -7.50
C LYS A 150 -0.02 8.05 -7.04
N ASP A 151 -1.33 8.17 -7.20
CA ASP A 151 -2.24 7.05 -6.98
C ASP A 151 -2.58 6.40 -8.32
N SER A 152 -2.02 5.22 -8.55
CA SER A 152 -2.31 4.38 -9.71
C SER A 152 -3.06 3.14 -9.25
N LEU A 153 -4.18 2.85 -9.90
CA LEU A 153 -5.03 1.69 -9.65
C LEU A 153 -4.93 0.70 -10.80
N GLY A 154 -5.01 -0.59 -10.49
CA GLY A 154 -4.92 -1.65 -11.49
C GLY A 154 -6.07 -2.65 -11.40
N PHE A 155 -6.57 -3.08 -12.57
CA PHE A 155 -7.40 -4.25 -12.70
C PHE A 155 -6.54 -5.48 -12.95
N TYR A 156 -6.60 -6.45 -12.04
CA TYR A 156 -5.88 -7.71 -12.15
C TYR A 156 -6.87 -8.86 -12.26
N VAL A 157 -6.63 -9.73 -13.23
CA VAL A 157 -7.41 -10.94 -13.45
C VAL A 157 -6.53 -12.17 -13.26
N LYS A 158 -7.15 -13.33 -13.09
CA LYS A 158 -6.44 -14.61 -13.15
C LYS A 158 -5.68 -14.71 -14.49
N ASP A 159 -4.44 -15.20 -14.47
CA ASP A 159 -3.60 -15.28 -15.68
C ASP A 159 -4.31 -15.98 -16.85
N THR A 160 -5.07 -17.05 -16.58
CA THR A 160 -5.84 -17.80 -17.57
C THR A 160 -7.19 -17.17 -17.93
N SER A 161 -7.53 -15.97 -17.44
CA SER A 161 -8.81 -15.30 -17.71
C SER A 161 -8.97 -14.96 -19.19
N ALA A 162 -10.20 -15.05 -19.70
CA ALA A 162 -10.55 -14.58 -21.03
C ALA A 162 -10.61 -13.05 -21.15
N ILE A 163 -10.73 -12.32 -20.02
CA ILE A 163 -10.78 -10.84 -19.99
C ILE A 163 -9.43 -10.30 -20.44
N LYS A 164 -9.42 -9.47 -21.49
CA LYS A 164 -8.18 -8.92 -22.07
C LYS A 164 -7.91 -7.48 -21.66
N SER A 165 -8.98 -6.69 -21.43
CA SER A 165 -8.89 -5.27 -21.07
C SER A 165 -10.07 -4.85 -20.20
N LEU A 166 -9.82 -3.94 -19.23
CA LEU A 166 -10.79 -3.26 -18.38
C LEU A 166 -10.33 -1.79 -18.25
N GLU A 167 -10.73 -0.93 -19.19
CA GLU A 167 -10.21 0.43 -19.29
C GLU A 167 -11.30 1.50 -19.15
N LYS A 168 -12.57 1.11 -19.28
CA LYS A 168 -13.72 2.02 -19.26
C LYS A 168 -14.89 1.42 -18.48
N ALA A 169 -15.85 2.25 -18.14
CA ALA A 169 -16.98 1.87 -17.30
C ALA A 169 -17.75 0.67 -17.85
N GLU A 170 -17.97 0.59 -19.17
CA GLU A 170 -18.74 -0.50 -19.78
C GLU A 170 -18.08 -1.87 -19.59
N ASP A 171 -16.76 -1.89 -19.46
CA ASP A 171 -15.99 -3.14 -19.37
C ASP A 171 -16.25 -3.89 -18.04
N ILE A 172 -16.72 -3.19 -17.00
CA ILE A 172 -17.04 -3.84 -15.71
C ILE A 172 -18.46 -4.36 -15.62
N ALA A 173 -19.31 -4.14 -16.64
CA ALA A 173 -20.72 -4.52 -16.59
C ALA A 173 -20.91 -6.02 -16.37
N GLY A 174 -21.63 -6.37 -15.30
CA GLY A 174 -21.94 -7.75 -14.92
C GLY A 174 -20.78 -8.54 -14.33
N LEU A 175 -19.59 -7.94 -14.13
CA LEU A 175 -18.45 -8.60 -13.50
C LEU A 175 -18.57 -8.60 -11.97
N ARG A 176 -17.93 -9.58 -11.34
CA ARG A 176 -17.68 -9.67 -9.89
C ARG A 176 -16.28 -9.18 -9.61
N ILE A 177 -16.17 -8.03 -8.93
CA ILE A 177 -14.87 -7.35 -8.75
C ILE A 177 -14.53 -7.26 -7.26
N ILE A 178 -13.36 -7.79 -6.89
CA ILE A 178 -12.80 -7.64 -5.55
C ILE A 178 -12.35 -6.19 -5.39
N VAL A 179 -12.84 -5.54 -4.34
CA VAL A 179 -12.53 -4.15 -4.00
C VAL A 179 -12.61 -3.94 -2.49
N GLY A 180 -11.82 -3.02 -1.94
CA GLY A 180 -11.89 -2.64 -0.53
C GLY A 180 -13.05 -1.69 -0.27
N SER A 181 -13.79 -1.91 0.82
CA SER A 181 -14.86 -1.00 1.25
C SER A 181 -14.32 0.32 1.77
N GLY A 182 -15.03 1.44 1.50
CA GLY A 182 -14.63 2.80 1.92
C GLY A 182 -13.39 3.35 1.22
N THR A 183 -12.98 2.74 0.11
CA THR A 183 -11.83 3.17 -0.68
C THR A 183 -12.24 4.07 -1.85
N ASN A 184 -11.27 4.82 -2.40
CA ASN A 184 -11.49 5.55 -3.66
C ASN A 184 -11.74 4.59 -4.83
N GLN A 185 -11.18 3.39 -4.81
CA GLN A 185 -11.43 2.35 -5.80
C GLN A 185 -12.92 1.97 -5.85
N GLU A 186 -13.52 1.71 -4.69
CA GLU A 186 -14.95 1.45 -4.60
C GLU A 186 -15.77 2.62 -5.14
N ALA A 187 -15.43 3.85 -4.74
CA ALA A 187 -16.16 5.04 -5.21
C ALA A 187 -16.10 5.18 -6.74
N ILE A 188 -14.97 4.87 -7.37
CA ILE A 188 -14.82 4.88 -8.83
C ILE A 188 -15.69 3.80 -9.47
N LEU A 189 -15.65 2.55 -8.96
CA LEU A 189 -16.49 1.46 -9.49
C LEU A 189 -17.98 1.78 -9.37
N LEU A 190 -18.41 2.34 -8.24
CA LEU A 190 -19.80 2.74 -8.03
C LEU A 190 -20.23 3.87 -8.99
N ALA A 191 -19.33 4.82 -9.28
CA ALA A 191 -19.59 5.87 -10.26
C ALA A 191 -19.73 5.29 -11.69
N TRP A 192 -18.85 4.36 -12.05
CA TRP A 192 -18.90 3.64 -13.32
C TRP A 192 -20.17 2.81 -13.45
N ASP A 193 -20.53 2.09 -12.39
CA ASP A 193 -21.74 1.26 -12.36
C ASP A 193 -23.01 2.09 -12.52
N LYS A 194 -23.11 3.25 -11.84
CA LYS A 194 -24.21 4.18 -12.01
C LYS A 194 -24.36 4.65 -13.46
N ALA A 195 -23.25 4.95 -14.12
CA ALA A 195 -23.26 5.33 -15.55
C ALA A 195 -23.67 4.15 -16.44
N ASN A 196 -23.26 2.94 -16.13
CA ASN A 196 -23.62 1.71 -16.84
C ASN A 196 -25.13 1.41 -16.71
N GLN A 197 -25.67 1.49 -15.50
CA GLN A 197 -27.08 1.27 -15.25
C GLN A 197 -27.95 2.28 -16.00
N ALA A 198 -27.54 3.56 -16.09
CA ALA A 198 -28.23 4.57 -16.90
C ALA A 198 -28.27 4.23 -18.40
N LYS A 199 -27.34 3.37 -18.88
CA LYS A 199 -27.32 2.85 -20.25
C LYS A 199 -28.00 1.48 -20.39
N GLY A 200 -28.63 0.95 -19.32
CA GLY A 200 -29.26 -0.36 -19.31
C GLY A 200 -28.30 -1.55 -19.25
N LEU A 201 -27.03 -1.32 -18.91
CA LEU A 201 -26.06 -2.38 -18.74
C LEU A 201 -26.25 -3.06 -17.38
N LYS A 202 -25.80 -4.33 -17.29
CA LYS A 202 -25.84 -5.09 -16.03
C LYS A 202 -24.96 -4.46 -14.97
N PRO A 203 -25.41 -4.34 -13.72
CA PRO A 203 -24.57 -3.86 -12.64
C PRO A 203 -23.39 -4.81 -12.39
N PHE A 204 -22.25 -4.26 -11.96
CA PHE A 204 -21.18 -5.08 -11.41
C PHE A 204 -21.56 -5.57 -10.00
N THR A 205 -20.86 -6.57 -9.50
CA THR A 205 -21.04 -7.07 -8.13
C THR A 205 -19.75 -6.87 -7.35
N PRO A 206 -19.73 -6.03 -6.31
CA PRO A 206 -18.55 -5.90 -5.45
C PRO A 206 -18.34 -7.18 -4.63
N VAL A 207 -17.09 -7.62 -4.52
CA VAL A 207 -16.67 -8.75 -3.68
C VAL A 207 -15.75 -8.20 -2.60
N TYR A 208 -16.27 -8.13 -1.37
CA TYR A 208 -15.47 -7.70 -0.23
C TYR A 208 -14.80 -8.91 0.41
N ALA A 209 -13.47 -8.90 0.47
CA ALA A 209 -12.69 -9.97 1.08
C ALA A 209 -11.94 -9.43 2.31
N LYS A 210 -11.93 -10.20 3.39
CA LYS A 210 -11.39 -9.80 4.69
C LYS A 210 -9.87 -9.62 4.70
N ASP A 211 -9.17 -10.39 3.86
CA ASP A 211 -7.72 -10.44 3.85
C ASP A 211 -7.20 -10.89 2.47
N ASP A 212 -5.90 -10.86 2.30
CA ASP A 212 -5.21 -11.24 1.07
C ASP A 212 -5.44 -12.68 0.63
N ALA A 213 -5.49 -13.61 1.57
CA ALA A 213 -5.74 -15.03 1.28
C ALA A 213 -7.15 -15.23 0.71
N ALA A 214 -8.17 -14.58 1.31
CA ALA A 214 -9.54 -14.60 0.83
C ALA A 214 -9.69 -13.96 -0.57
N GLN A 215 -8.99 -12.83 -0.83
CA GLN A 215 -8.93 -12.20 -2.15
C GLN A 215 -8.34 -13.15 -3.19
N THR A 216 -7.18 -13.72 -2.90
CA THR A 216 -6.49 -14.65 -3.79
C THR A 216 -7.37 -15.87 -4.08
N LEU A 217 -7.98 -16.46 -3.06
CA LEU A 217 -8.87 -17.61 -3.21
C LEU A 217 -10.10 -17.26 -4.06
N ALA A 218 -10.72 -16.10 -3.86
CA ALA A 218 -11.89 -15.67 -4.63
C ALA A 218 -11.56 -15.52 -6.12
N LEU A 219 -10.40 -14.93 -6.43
CA LEU A 219 -9.95 -14.76 -7.81
C LEU A 219 -9.55 -16.10 -8.46
N GLN A 220 -8.77 -16.93 -7.77
CA GLN A 220 -8.28 -18.21 -8.31
C GLN A 220 -9.40 -19.25 -8.49
N SER A 221 -10.42 -19.26 -7.61
CA SER A 221 -11.58 -20.14 -7.71
C SER A 221 -12.64 -19.68 -8.72
N GLY A 222 -12.50 -18.47 -9.29
CA GLY A 222 -13.50 -17.89 -10.17
C GLY A 222 -14.76 -17.39 -9.46
N ARG A 223 -14.72 -17.19 -8.12
CA ARG A 223 -15.78 -16.49 -7.39
C ARG A 223 -15.77 -14.98 -7.65
N ALA A 224 -14.63 -14.44 -8.05
CA ALA A 224 -14.46 -13.10 -8.58
C ALA A 224 -13.79 -13.16 -9.95
N ASP A 225 -14.12 -12.21 -10.80
CA ASP A 225 -13.60 -12.09 -12.17
C ASP A 225 -12.35 -11.22 -12.24
N ALA A 226 -12.26 -10.20 -11.38
CA ALA A 226 -11.14 -9.28 -11.29
C ALA A 226 -10.90 -8.80 -9.85
N TYR A 227 -9.70 -8.31 -9.59
CA TYR A 227 -9.33 -7.46 -8.45
C TYR A 227 -9.11 -6.06 -8.96
N PHE A 228 -9.60 -5.04 -8.24
CA PHE A 228 -9.34 -3.63 -8.50
C PHE A 228 -8.82 -2.95 -7.23
N GLY A 229 -7.60 -2.45 -7.28
CA GLY A 229 -6.93 -1.86 -6.12
C GLY A 229 -5.61 -1.18 -6.47
N PRO A 230 -4.80 -0.81 -5.46
CA PRO A 230 -3.50 -0.17 -5.68
C PRO A 230 -2.64 -1.00 -6.64
N ASN A 231 -2.17 -0.34 -7.71
CA ASN A 231 -1.42 -1.02 -8.76
C ASN A 231 -0.13 -1.66 -8.23
N VAL A 232 0.55 -1.01 -7.30
CA VAL A 232 1.80 -1.52 -6.69
C VAL A 232 1.59 -2.88 -5.98
N ILE A 233 0.47 -3.07 -5.29
CA ILE A 233 0.12 -4.33 -4.62
C ILE A 233 -0.18 -5.42 -5.65
N GLY A 234 -0.99 -5.09 -6.66
CA GLY A 234 -1.33 -6.03 -7.73
C GLY A 234 -0.11 -6.46 -8.55
N ALA A 235 0.78 -5.51 -8.86
CA ALA A 235 2.03 -5.77 -9.57
C ALA A 235 2.97 -6.68 -8.76
N TRP A 236 3.09 -6.45 -7.45
CA TRP A 236 3.85 -7.31 -6.56
C TRP A 236 3.32 -8.75 -6.59
N LYS A 237 2.02 -8.94 -6.39
CA LYS A 237 1.39 -10.26 -6.41
C LYS A 237 1.56 -10.97 -7.75
N ALA A 238 1.41 -10.24 -8.85
CA ALA A 238 1.61 -10.78 -10.19
C ALA A 238 3.06 -11.24 -10.39
N ALA A 239 4.03 -10.43 -10.00
CA ALA A 239 5.45 -10.76 -10.09
C ALA A 239 5.84 -11.95 -9.20
N LEU A 240 5.30 -12.00 -7.96
CA LEU A 240 5.61 -13.07 -7.01
C LEU A 240 5.02 -14.42 -7.41
N THR A 241 3.80 -14.44 -7.92
CA THR A 241 3.05 -15.70 -8.10
C THR A 241 2.92 -16.16 -9.54
N GLY A 242 3.00 -15.24 -10.52
CA GLY A 242 2.70 -15.51 -11.92
C GLY A 242 1.22 -15.91 -12.18
N LYS A 243 0.35 -15.80 -11.17
CA LYS A 243 -1.05 -16.29 -11.26
C LYS A 243 -2.07 -15.22 -11.65
N THR A 244 -1.64 -13.99 -11.74
CA THR A 244 -2.47 -12.84 -12.12
C THR A 244 -1.76 -11.96 -13.12
N ARG A 245 -2.51 -11.19 -13.88
CA ARG A 245 -1.98 -10.20 -14.83
C ARG A 245 -2.82 -8.93 -14.82
N LEU A 246 -2.16 -7.81 -15.07
CA LEU A 246 -2.79 -6.50 -15.25
C LEU A 246 -3.57 -6.48 -16.59
N VAL A 247 -4.79 -5.94 -16.57
CA VAL A 247 -5.65 -5.78 -17.75
C VAL A 247 -6.22 -4.38 -17.91
N GLY A 248 -5.87 -3.45 -17.04
CA GLY A 248 -6.26 -2.05 -17.14
C GLY A 248 -5.74 -1.25 -15.96
N SER A 249 -5.57 0.05 -16.16
CA SER A 249 -5.13 0.99 -15.13
C SER A 249 -6.03 2.23 -15.13
N VAL A 250 -6.25 2.76 -13.94
CA VAL A 250 -7.08 3.94 -13.70
C VAL A 250 -6.39 4.85 -12.69
N ASP A 251 -6.45 6.16 -12.91
CA ASP A 251 -5.99 7.12 -11.91
C ASP A 251 -6.88 7.09 -10.66
N GLY A 252 -6.28 7.16 -9.47
CA GLY A 252 -6.99 7.08 -8.20
C GLY A 252 -7.98 8.21 -7.91
N GLY A 253 -7.92 9.28 -8.68
CA GLY A 253 -8.86 10.42 -8.68
C GLY A 253 -9.77 10.49 -9.90
N TRP A 254 -9.92 9.38 -10.63
CA TRP A 254 -10.67 9.34 -11.88
C TRP A 254 -11.90 10.27 -11.88
N PRO A 255 -12.13 11.05 -12.97
CA PRO A 255 -11.40 11.09 -14.25
C PRO A 255 -10.08 11.90 -14.22
N LYS A 256 -9.70 12.48 -13.09
CA LYS A 256 -8.44 13.21 -12.89
C LYS A 256 -7.43 12.36 -12.15
N ALA A 257 -6.17 12.76 -12.16
CA ALA A 257 -5.15 12.18 -11.29
C ALA A 257 -5.41 12.51 -9.82
N ALA A 258 -4.97 11.63 -8.92
CA ALA A 258 -4.89 11.89 -7.51
C ALA A 258 -3.53 11.45 -6.95
N HIS A 259 -3.26 11.83 -5.71
CA HIS A 259 -2.02 11.49 -5.03
C HIS A 259 -2.29 10.74 -3.72
N ILE A 260 -1.36 9.90 -3.36
CA ILE A 260 -1.24 9.30 -2.04
C ILE A 260 -0.52 10.30 -1.13
N ALA A 261 -0.98 10.41 0.11
CA ALA A 261 -0.48 11.43 1.01
C ALA A 261 -0.30 10.94 2.46
N VAL A 262 0.64 11.55 3.15
CA VAL A 262 0.68 11.56 4.62
C VAL A 262 -0.58 12.25 5.09
N THR A 263 -1.39 11.54 5.87
CA THR A 263 -2.68 12.02 6.37
C THR A 263 -2.53 12.48 7.80
N LEU A 264 -2.95 13.70 8.07
CA LEU A 264 -2.74 14.42 9.32
C LEU A 264 -4.08 14.90 9.88
N LYS A 265 -4.14 15.11 11.20
CA LYS A 265 -5.32 15.71 11.82
C LYS A 265 -5.57 17.09 11.23
N LYS A 266 -6.81 17.36 10.83
CA LYS A 266 -7.25 18.63 10.28
C LYS A 266 -6.89 19.79 11.20
N GLY A 267 -6.23 20.81 10.66
CA GLY A 267 -5.86 22.02 11.40
C GLY A 267 -4.80 21.81 12.49
N SER A 268 -4.11 20.67 12.50
CA SER A 268 -3.02 20.42 13.49
C SER A 268 -1.78 21.27 13.27
N GLY A 269 -1.62 21.84 12.08
CA GLY A 269 -0.44 22.59 11.67
C GLY A 269 0.75 21.71 11.22
N LEU A 270 0.61 20.38 11.23
CA LEU A 270 1.69 19.47 10.77
C LEU A 270 1.83 19.36 9.26
N ALA A 271 0.85 19.80 8.47
CA ALA A 271 0.91 19.64 7.02
C ALA A 271 2.11 20.37 6.41
N GLN A 272 2.40 21.59 6.87
CA GLN A 272 3.52 22.39 6.37
C GLN A 272 4.89 21.77 6.71
N PRO A 273 5.22 21.42 7.96
CA PRO A 273 6.50 20.79 8.27
C PRO A 273 6.68 19.44 7.57
N VAL A 274 5.61 18.64 7.42
CA VAL A 274 5.66 17.35 6.70
C VAL A 274 5.90 17.58 5.20
N GLN A 275 5.23 18.55 4.57
CA GLN A 275 5.49 18.90 3.17
C GLN A 275 6.93 19.37 2.98
N THR A 276 7.45 20.24 3.85
CA THR A 276 8.84 20.72 3.78
C THR A 276 9.82 19.56 3.95
N ALA A 277 9.55 18.61 4.85
CA ALA A 277 10.34 17.40 5.03
C ALA A 277 10.35 16.56 3.74
N LEU A 278 9.18 16.28 3.17
CA LEU A 278 9.04 15.50 1.92
C LEU A 278 9.76 16.19 0.74
N ASN A 279 9.60 17.49 0.57
CA ASN A 279 10.31 18.24 -0.47
C ASN A 279 11.84 18.23 -0.27
N GLY A 280 12.30 18.23 0.98
CA GLY A 280 13.71 18.07 1.32
C GLY A 280 14.27 16.72 0.85
N VAL A 281 13.57 15.61 1.13
CA VAL A 281 14.01 14.27 0.74
C VAL A 281 13.82 13.98 -0.75
N ILE A 282 12.87 14.62 -1.41
CA ILE A 282 12.76 14.62 -2.89
C ILE A 282 13.99 15.30 -3.50
N LYS A 283 14.37 16.47 -2.98
CA LYS A 283 15.50 17.24 -3.49
C LYS A 283 16.85 16.56 -3.28
N ASN A 284 17.07 15.91 -2.13
CA ASN A 284 18.34 15.25 -1.81
C ASN A 284 18.47 13.83 -2.37
N GLY A 285 17.39 13.27 -2.95
CA GLY A 285 17.36 11.96 -3.60
C GLY A 285 17.08 10.77 -2.68
N ASP A 286 16.88 10.95 -1.36
CA ASP A 286 16.54 9.86 -0.45
C ASP A 286 15.14 9.29 -0.72
N TYR A 287 14.20 10.15 -1.12
CA TYR A 287 12.89 9.74 -1.62
C TYR A 287 12.99 8.80 -2.83
N ASP A 288 13.83 9.13 -3.81
CA ASP A 288 14.05 8.28 -4.99
C ASP A 288 14.67 6.93 -4.63
N LYS A 289 15.56 6.88 -3.64
CA LYS A 289 16.11 5.62 -3.12
C LYS A 289 14.99 4.73 -2.57
N VAL A 290 14.07 5.31 -1.79
CA VAL A 290 12.93 4.56 -1.23
C VAL A 290 12.04 4.03 -2.36
N LEU A 291 11.56 4.86 -3.27
CA LEU A 291 10.65 4.40 -4.32
C LEU A 291 11.31 3.35 -5.24
N ASN A 292 12.59 3.55 -5.58
CA ASN A 292 13.31 2.62 -6.46
C ASN A 292 13.52 1.25 -5.80
N ARG A 293 13.85 1.19 -4.49
CA ARG A 293 14.09 -0.09 -3.82
C ARG A 293 12.83 -0.92 -3.61
N TRP A 294 11.65 -0.28 -3.69
CA TRP A 294 10.35 -0.94 -3.59
C TRP A 294 9.64 -1.11 -4.95
N GLY A 295 10.30 -0.72 -6.07
CA GLY A 295 9.74 -0.86 -7.42
C GLY A 295 8.64 0.16 -7.74
N GLU A 296 8.51 1.24 -6.96
CA GLU A 296 7.46 2.26 -7.06
C GLU A 296 7.90 3.52 -7.83
N GLY A 297 9.09 3.51 -8.44
CA GLY A 297 9.65 4.69 -9.09
C GLY A 297 8.80 5.30 -10.21
N VAL A 298 7.87 4.55 -10.81
CA VAL A 298 6.93 5.05 -11.82
C VAL A 298 5.84 5.94 -11.23
N GLU A 299 5.58 5.86 -9.92
CA GLU A 299 4.58 6.64 -9.20
C GLU A 299 5.16 7.87 -8.49
N ARG A 300 6.43 8.22 -8.76
CA ARG A 300 7.08 9.39 -8.16
C ARG A 300 6.38 10.69 -8.52
N ILE A 301 6.48 11.66 -7.60
CA ILE A 301 6.03 13.04 -7.80
C ILE A 301 7.23 13.99 -7.77
N PRO A 302 7.17 15.12 -8.48
CA PRO A 302 8.27 16.09 -8.50
C PRO A 302 8.34 16.92 -7.21
N SER A 303 7.23 17.06 -6.51
CA SER A 303 7.11 17.82 -5.25
C SER A 303 5.90 17.37 -4.44
N SER A 304 5.99 17.50 -3.13
CA SER A 304 4.86 17.33 -2.22
C SER A 304 3.95 18.56 -2.25
N GLU A 305 2.65 18.35 -2.23
CA GLU A 305 1.61 19.37 -2.19
C GLU A 305 0.70 19.17 -0.98
N ILE A 306 0.20 20.29 -0.43
CA ILE A 306 -0.78 20.25 0.66
C ILE A 306 -2.19 20.32 0.08
N ASN A 307 -3.03 19.34 0.42
CA ASN A 307 -4.45 19.30 0.06
C ASN A 307 -4.74 19.53 -1.43
N PRO A 308 -3.98 18.94 -2.38
CA PRO A 308 -4.25 19.13 -3.80
C PRO A 308 -5.64 18.62 -4.20
N PRO A 309 -6.10 18.90 -5.41
CA PRO A 309 -7.30 18.24 -5.96
C PRO A 309 -7.17 16.72 -5.91
N GLY A 310 -8.29 16.04 -5.70
CA GLY A 310 -8.36 14.58 -5.64
C GLY A 310 -9.73 14.09 -6.10
N LEU A 311 -10.07 12.84 -5.77
CA LEU A 311 -11.35 12.26 -6.16
C LEU A 311 -12.52 13.10 -5.60
N GLY A 312 -13.42 13.51 -6.50
CA GLY A 312 -14.63 14.27 -6.16
C GLY A 312 -14.47 15.80 -6.16
N ASP A 313 -13.26 16.33 -6.50
CA ASP A 313 -13.02 17.76 -6.69
C ASP A 313 -13.40 18.25 -8.10
#